data_bb033fb3c7bf0913790d1aa61246fd6b
#
_entry.id   bb033fb3c7bf0913790d1aa61246fd6b
#
_cell.length_a   1.000
_cell.length_b   1.000
_cell.length_c   1.000
_cell.angle_alpha   90.00
_cell.angle_beta   90.00
_cell.angle_gamma   90.00
#
_symmetry.space_group_name_H-M   'P 1'
#
loop_
_entity.id
_entity.type
_entity.pdbx_description
1 polymer ?
#
loop_
_entity_poly.entity_id
_entity_poly.type
_entity_poly.pdbx_seq_one_letter_code
_entity_poly.pdbx_strand_id
1 'polypeptide(L)'
;MNRILIVEDDMVSRKFLNKYLKQYGDCDMVVDGLEAIDAYLISVKEASPYDLICLDIMMPKVDGVKVLKAIRDLEDQNRVPLEKRTKIIMTTALGETQIVKTAFDIGCDAYASKPIDIEKFSEVLNKMGFKVVTS
;
A
#
# COMPACT_ATOMS: atom_id res chain seq x y z
N MET A 1 -10.88 12.66 -4.75
CA MET A 1 -9.50 12.30 -5.10
C MET A 1 -9.02 11.21 -4.15
N ASN A 2 -8.31 10.23 -4.68
CA ASN A 2 -7.80 9.13 -3.86
C ASN A 2 -6.73 9.62 -2.89
N ARG A 3 -6.72 9.01 -1.71
CA ARG A 3 -5.68 9.24 -0.71
C ARG A 3 -4.78 8.01 -0.69
N ILE A 4 -3.48 8.22 -0.90
CA ILE A 4 -2.50 7.15 -1.09
C ILE A 4 -1.39 7.24 -0.06
N LEU A 5 -1.04 6.10 0.55
CA LEU A 5 0.09 6.01 1.46
C LEU A 5 1.18 5.16 0.80
N ILE A 6 2.40 5.69 0.77
CA ILE A 6 3.58 4.98 0.27
C ILE A 6 4.46 4.63 1.46
N VAL A 7 4.71 3.35 1.65
CA VAL A 7 5.52 2.83 2.75
C VAL A 7 6.76 2.18 2.15
N GLU A 8 7.89 2.89 2.22
CA GLU A 8 9.13 2.48 1.55
C GLU A 8 10.33 3.11 2.26
N ASP A 9 11.25 2.29 2.75
CA ASP A 9 12.43 2.78 3.46
C ASP A 9 13.53 3.28 2.54
N ASP A 10 13.62 2.76 1.31
CA ASP A 10 14.61 3.21 0.33
C ASP A 10 14.19 4.55 -0.28
N MET A 11 15.06 5.56 -0.14
CA MET A 11 14.75 6.91 -0.58
C MET A 11 14.51 7.00 -2.10
N VAL A 12 15.28 6.30 -2.91
CA VAL A 12 15.14 6.35 -4.37
C VAL A 12 13.82 5.73 -4.79
N SER A 13 13.50 4.55 -4.26
CA SER A 13 12.22 3.87 -4.53
C SER A 13 11.03 4.70 -4.06
N ARG A 14 11.15 5.31 -2.88
CA ARG A 14 10.08 6.14 -2.31
C ARG A 14 9.80 7.36 -3.19
N LYS A 15 10.83 8.06 -3.62
CA LYS A 15 10.68 9.22 -4.51
C LYS A 15 10.07 8.82 -5.86
N PHE A 16 10.49 7.70 -6.40
CA PHE A 16 9.96 7.19 -7.66
C PHE A 16 8.47 6.90 -7.53
N LEU A 17 8.08 6.15 -6.50
CA LEU A 17 6.68 5.81 -6.27
C LEU A 17 5.81 7.06 -6.02
N ASN A 18 6.33 8.02 -5.26
CA ASN A 18 5.62 9.26 -5.01
C ASN A 18 5.36 10.03 -6.30
N LYS A 19 6.39 10.17 -7.13
CA LYS A 19 6.26 10.87 -8.42
C LYS A 19 5.24 10.18 -9.32
N TYR A 20 5.30 8.85 -9.37
CA TYR A 20 4.41 8.06 -10.22
C TYR A 20 2.97 8.08 -9.69
N LEU A 21 2.77 7.83 -8.42
CA LEU A 21 1.43 7.70 -7.83
C LEU A 21 0.70 9.03 -7.65
N LYS A 22 1.39 10.16 -7.71
CA LYS A 22 0.75 11.48 -7.70
C LYS A 22 -0.27 11.65 -8.82
N GLN A 23 -0.11 10.91 -9.91
CA GLN A 23 -1.07 10.93 -11.01
C GLN A 23 -2.42 10.32 -10.61
N TYR A 24 -2.46 9.54 -9.54
CA TYR A 24 -3.65 8.80 -9.10
C TYR A 24 -4.34 9.43 -7.89
N GLY A 25 -3.66 10.31 -7.17
CA GLY A 25 -4.25 10.94 -5.99
C GLY A 25 -3.23 11.68 -5.13
N ASP A 26 -3.64 12.04 -3.91
CA ASP A 26 -2.77 12.68 -2.93
C ASP A 26 -1.94 11.62 -2.21
N CYS A 27 -0.62 11.80 -2.21
CA CYS A 27 0.30 10.82 -1.64
C CYS A 27 0.95 11.33 -0.37
N ASP A 28 0.95 10.48 0.66
CA ASP A 28 1.75 10.63 1.86
C ASP A 28 2.84 9.56 1.83
N MET A 29 4.01 9.86 2.38
CA MET A 29 5.14 8.92 2.41
C MET A 29 5.58 8.68 3.84
N VAL A 30 5.85 7.41 4.17
CA VAL A 30 6.46 7.01 5.43
C VAL A 30 7.59 6.03 5.15
N VAL A 31 8.47 5.83 6.12
CA VAL A 31 9.72 5.11 5.90
C VAL A 31 9.81 3.75 6.59
N ASP A 32 8.89 3.44 7.49
CA ASP A 32 8.89 2.15 8.20
C ASP A 32 7.48 1.72 8.61
N GLY A 33 7.39 0.50 9.14
CA GLY A 33 6.10 -0.09 9.48
C GLY A 33 5.38 0.59 10.64
N LEU A 34 6.12 1.14 11.62
CA LEU A 34 5.49 1.84 12.73
C LEU A 34 4.84 3.14 12.25
N GLU A 35 5.56 3.89 11.41
CA GLU A 35 5.00 5.11 10.80
C GLU A 35 3.78 4.78 9.94
N ALA A 36 3.80 3.64 9.26
CA ALA A 36 2.67 3.23 8.41
C ALA A 36 1.41 2.99 9.24
N ILE A 37 1.54 2.27 10.35
CA ILE A 37 0.41 1.99 11.24
C ILE A 37 -0.12 3.29 11.85
N ASP A 38 0.77 4.18 12.29
CA ASP A 38 0.37 5.48 12.83
C ASP A 38 -0.37 6.32 11.78
N ALA A 39 0.15 6.37 10.57
CA ALA A 39 -0.48 7.11 9.46
C ALA A 39 -1.87 6.56 9.17
N TYR A 40 -2.01 5.24 9.14
CA TYR A 40 -3.29 4.61 8.92
C TYR A 40 -4.31 4.97 10.01
N LEU A 41 -3.90 4.87 11.28
CA LEU A 41 -4.76 5.21 12.43
C LEU A 41 -5.20 6.67 12.39
N ILE A 42 -4.29 7.58 12.05
CA ILE A 42 -4.61 9.00 11.91
C ILE A 42 -5.63 9.21 10.80
N SER A 43 -5.47 8.53 9.67
CA SER A 43 -6.41 8.66 8.54
C SER A 43 -7.82 8.22 8.93
N VAL A 44 -7.93 7.17 9.74
CA VAL A 44 -9.23 6.69 10.22
C VAL A 44 -9.86 7.71 11.17
N LYS A 45 -9.08 8.28 12.08
CA LYS A 45 -9.56 9.33 12.99
C LYS A 45 -10.03 10.57 12.25
N GLU A 46 -9.39 10.91 11.14
CA GLU A 46 -9.76 12.03 10.31
C GLU A 46 -10.99 11.75 9.43
N ALA A 47 -11.54 10.54 9.52
CA ALA A 47 -12.65 10.07 8.67
C ALA A 47 -12.30 10.14 7.17
N SER A 48 -11.00 9.99 6.85
CA SER A 48 -10.51 10.00 5.47
C SER A 48 -9.46 8.90 5.32
N PRO A 49 -9.87 7.62 5.45
CA PRO A 49 -8.92 6.51 5.36
C PRO A 49 -8.28 6.44 3.97
N TYR A 50 -7.08 5.86 3.92
CA TYR A 50 -6.39 5.69 2.64
C TYR A 50 -7.17 4.77 1.71
N ASP A 51 -7.26 5.17 0.46
CA ASP A 51 -7.83 4.33 -0.61
C ASP A 51 -6.87 3.27 -1.07
N LEU A 52 -5.58 3.62 -1.08
CA LEU A 52 -4.51 2.74 -1.53
C LEU A 52 -3.30 2.87 -0.61
N ILE A 53 -2.70 1.74 -0.25
CA ILE A 53 -1.41 1.69 0.43
C ILE A 53 -0.46 0.86 -0.44
N CYS A 54 0.67 1.45 -0.81
CA CYS A 54 1.75 0.76 -1.49
C CYS A 54 2.78 0.42 -0.40
N LEU A 55 2.96 -0.87 -0.12
CA LEU A 55 3.60 -1.34 1.10
C LEU A 55 4.77 -2.28 0.78
N ASP A 56 5.99 -1.84 1.11
CA ASP A 56 7.18 -2.68 0.97
C ASP A 56 7.15 -3.80 2.01
N ILE A 57 7.46 -5.02 1.58
CA ILE A 57 7.52 -6.18 2.48
C ILE A 57 8.74 -6.10 3.38
N MET A 58 9.91 -5.80 2.82
CA MET A 58 11.19 -5.82 3.54
C MET A 58 11.54 -4.45 4.09
N MET A 59 11.18 -4.20 5.36
CA MET A 59 11.46 -2.94 6.03
C MET A 59 12.01 -3.18 7.44
N PRO A 60 12.80 -2.22 7.98
CA PRO A 60 13.21 -2.30 9.37
C PRO A 60 12.04 -2.12 10.34
N LYS A 61 12.24 -2.50 11.59
CA LYS A 61 11.29 -2.43 12.70
C LYS A 61 10.12 -3.39 12.53
N VAL A 62 9.09 -3.00 11.78
CA VAL A 62 7.93 -3.87 11.52
C VAL A 62 7.85 -4.11 10.02
N ASP A 63 7.96 -5.37 9.59
CA ASP A 63 7.91 -5.70 8.17
C ASP A 63 6.51 -5.50 7.58
N GLY A 64 6.44 -5.45 6.24
CA GLY A 64 5.20 -5.15 5.55
C GLY A 64 4.08 -6.16 5.78
N VAL A 65 4.41 -7.43 5.99
CA VAL A 65 3.39 -8.46 6.24
C VAL A 65 2.69 -8.19 7.58
N LYS A 66 3.46 -7.80 8.60
CA LYS A 66 2.90 -7.44 9.91
C LYS A 66 2.04 -6.18 9.83
N VAL A 67 2.46 -5.19 9.04
CA VAL A 67 1.67 -3.97 8.81
C VAL A 67 0.35 -4.33 8.13
N LEU A 68 0.40 -5.16 7.10
CA LEU A 68 -0.79 -5.64 6.39
C LEU A 68 -1.77 -6.31 7.36
N LYS A 69 -1.27 -7.21 8.19
CA LYS A 69 -2.11 -7.90 9.18
C LYS A 69 -2.74 -6.93 10.17
N ALA A 70 -1.94 -5.97 10.67
CA ALA A 70 -2.45 -4.96 11.61
C ALA A 70 -3.58 -4.14 11.00
N ILE A 71 -3.44 -3.72 9.75
CA ILE A 71 -4.47 -2.93 9.06
C ILE A 71 -5.73 -3.77 8.86
N ARG A 72 -5.59 -5.01 8.40
CA ARG A 72 -6.74 -5.89 8.19
C ARG A 72 -7.47 -6.19 9.50
N ASP A 73 -6.73 -6.43 10.58
CA ASP A 73 -7.32 -6.65 11.91
C ASP A 73 -8.08 -5.41 12.39
N LEU A 74 -7.55 -4.21 12.16
CA LEU A 74 -8.22 -2.96 12.52
C LEU A 74 -9.50 -2.77 11.70
N GLU A 75 -9.48 -3.08 10.42
CA GLU A 75 -10.68 -3.02 9.58
C GLU A 75 -11.74 -4.00 10.08
N ASP A 76 -11.34 -5.21 10.45
CA ASP A 76 -12.26 -6.22 11.00
C ASP A 76 -12.87 -5.75 12.32
N GLN A 77 -12.04 -5.23 13.23
CA GLN A 77 -12.50 -4.71 14.52
C GLN A 77 -13.51 -3.58 14.36
N ASN A 78 -13.29 -2.72 13.37
CA ASN A 78 -14.18 -1.58 13.10
C ASN A 78 -15.33 -1.93 12.15
N ARG A 79 -15.45 -3.20 11.76
CA ARG A 79 -16.51 -3.71 10.88
C ARG A 79 -16.61 -2.94 9.58
N VAL A 80 -15.46 -2.58 9.01
CA VAL A 80 -15.41 -1.88 7.72
C VAL A 80 -15.92 -2.82 6.63
N PRO A 81 -16.94 -2.41 5.84
CA PRO A 81 -17.42 -3.24 4.73
C PRO A 81 -16.32 -3.53 3.73
N LEU A 82 -16.33 -4.71 3.12
CA LEU A 82 -15.28 -5.15 2.20
C LEU A 82 -15.03 -4.14 1.08
N GLU A 83 -16.07 -3.57 0.53
CA GLU A 83 -15.98 -2.61 -0.58
C GLU A 83 -15.39 -1.26 -0.17
N LYS A 84 -15.27 -1.00 1.13
CA LYS A 84 -14.71 0.26 1.66
C LYS A 84 -13.32 0.07 2.25
N ARG A 85 -12.79 -1.14 2.24
CA ARG A 85 -11.46 -1.39 2.81
C ARG A 85 -10.37 -0.82 1.92
N THR A 86 -9.27 -0.42 2.57
CA THR A 86 -8.09 0.08 1.88
C THR A 86 -7.54 -0.99 0.94
N LYS A 87 -7.27 -0.63 -0.31
CA LYS A 87 -6.56 -1.51 -1.25
C LYS A 87 -5.08 -1.48 -0.90
N ILE A 88 -4.46 -2.64 -0.84
CA ILE A 88 -3.04 -2.75 -0.46
C ILE A 88 -2.28 -3.52 -1.53
N ILE A 89 -1.27 -2.86 -2.09
CA ILE A 89 -0.32 -3.47 -3.04
C ILE A 89 0.99 -3.68 -2.27
N MET A 90 1.44 -4.93 -2.21
CA MET A 90 2.75 -5.25 -1.63
C MET A 90 3.82 -5.07 -2.68
N THR A 91 4.96 -4.46 -2.34
CA THR A 91 6.13 -4.45 -3.21
C THR A 91 7.19 -5.38 -2.64
N THR A 92 7.83 -6.14 -3.49
CA THR A 92 8.71 -7.22 -3.06
C THR A 92 9.87 -7.41 -4.04
N ALA A 93 11.00 -7.90 -3.54
CA ALA A 93 12.11 -8.29 -4.40
C ALA A 93 11.77 -9.60 -5.13
N LEU A 94 12.42 -9.83 -6.26
CA LEU A 94 12.24 -11.06 -7.03
C LEU A 94 12.61 -12.29 -6.17
N GLY A 95 11.85 -13.35 -6.33
CA GLY A 95 12.12 -14.63 -5.68
C GLY A 95 11.47 -14.83 -4.32
N GLU A 96 10.71 -13.87 -3.81
CA GLU A 96 10.06 -13.95 -2.51
C GLU A 96 8.64 -14.52 -2.61
N THR A 97 8.47 -15.63 -3.31
CA THR A 97 7.15 -16.21 -3.61
C THR A 97 6.39 -16.67 -2.37
N GLN A 98 7.08 -17.22 -1.37
CA GLN A 98 6.44 -17.70 -0.15
C GLN A 98 5.86 -16.54 0.67
N ILE A 99 6.59 -15.42 0.74
CA ILE A 99 6.13 -14.23 1.46
C ILE A 99 4.92 -13.62 0.76
N VAL A 100 4.95 -13.58 -0.57
CA VAL A 100 3.82 -13.09 -1.37
C VAL A 100 2.57 -13.93 -1.13
N LYS A 101 2.71 -15.25 -1.09
CA LYS A 101 1.58 -16.15 -0.79
C LYS A 101 1.00 -15.86 0.60
N THR A 102 1.86 -15.69 1.60
CA THR A 102 1.42 -15.34 2.95
C THR A 102 0.66 -14.02 2.95
N ALA A 103 1.14 -13.01 2.22
CA ALA A 103 0.47 -11.72 2.12
C ALA A 103 -0.93 -11.85 1.49
N PHE A 104 -1.09 -12.65 0.44
CA PHE A 104 -2.40 -12.89 -0.14
C PHE A 104 -3.33 -13.62 0.81
N ASP A 105 -2.82 -14.57 1.58
CA ASP A 105 -3.61 -15.30 2.58
C ASP A 105 -4.12 -14.35 3.67
N ILE A 106 -3.32 -13.34 4.07
CA ILE A 106 -3.72 -12.33 5.05
C ILE A 106 -4.71 -11.34 4.43
N GLY A 107 -4.55 -11.00 3.15
CA GLY A 107 -5.52 -10.17 2.47
C GLY A 107 -4.97 -8.94 1.74
N CYS A 108 -3.76 -9.02 1.15
CA CYS A 108 -3.36 -7.97 0.22
C CYS A 108 -4.13 -8.13 -1.08
N ASP A 109 -4.28 -7.03 -1.82
CA ASP A 109 -5.07 -7.03 -3.07
C ASP A 109 -4.22 -7.34 -4.29
N ALA A 110 -2.92 -7.03 -4.22
CA ALA A 110 -2.00 -7.25 -5.34
C ALA A 110 -0.56 -7.19 -4.84
N TYR A 111 0.37 -7.56 -5.71
CA TYR A 111 1.79 -7.35 -5.45
C TYR A 111 2.48 -6.85 -6.72
N ALA A 112 3.62 -6.21 -6.54
CA ALA A 112 4.48 -5.77 -7.63
C ALA A 112 5.93 -6.09 -7.28
N SER A 113 6.66 -6.67 -8.23
CA SER A 113 8.07 -7.01 -8.04
C SER A 113 8.94 -5.77 -8.25
N LYS A 114 10.01 -5.68 -7.49
CA LYS A 114 11.04 -4.67 -7.70
C LYS A 114 12.11 -5.20 -8.66
N PRO A 115 12.64 -4.39 -9.57
CA PRO A 115 12.32 -2.98 -9.81
C PRO A 115 10.92 -2.83 -10.43
N ILE A 116 10.24 -1.74 -10.08
CA ILE A 116 8.87 -1.50 -10.53
C ILE A 116 8.84 -1.29 -12.05
N ASP A 117 8.01 -2.10 -12.72
CA ASP A 117 7.70 -1.94 -14.14
C ASP A 117 6.42 -1.12 -14.23
N ILE A 118 6.52 0.10 -14.77
CA ILE A 118 5.40 1.05 -14.82
C ILE A 118 4.20 0.46 -15.54
N GLU A 119 4.42 -0.23 -16.67
CA GLU A 119 3.32 -0.80 -17.45
C GLU A 119 2.53 -1.83 -16.63
N LYS A 120 3.26 -2.75 -15.99
CA LYS A 120 2.63 -3.78 -15.16
C LYS A 120 1.93 -3.17 -13.94
N PHE A 121 2.58 -2.18 -13.30
CA PHE A 121 2.01 -1.50 -12.15
C PHE A 121 0.73 -0.75 -12.52
N SER A 122 0.74 -0.07 -13.67
CA SER A 122 -0.45 0.61 -14.19
C SER A 122 -1.60 -0.37 -14.44
N GLU A 123 -1.31 -1.54 -14.99
CA GLU A 123 -2.33 -2.59 -15.19
C GLU A 123 -2.96 -3.03 -13.87
N VAL A 124 -2.12 -3.23 -12.84
CA VAL A 124 -2.60 -3.61 -11.50
C VAL A 124 -3.52 -2.53 -10.93
N LEU A 125 -3.09 -1.27 -11.01
CA LEU A 125 -3.88 -0.14 -10.51
C LEU A 125 -5.22 -0.03 -11.25
N ASN A 126 -5.21 -0.19 -12.56
CA ASN A 126 -6.43 -0.14 -13.36
C ASN A 126 -7.40 -1.26 -12.99
N LYS A 127 -6.90 -2.47 -12.79
CA LYS A 127 -7.73 -3.60 -12.36
C LYS A 127 -8.37 -3.38 -10.99
N MET A 128 -7.69 -2.61 -10.13
CA MET A 128 -8.20 -2.28 -8.80
C MET A 128 -9.13 -1.07 -8.81
N GLY A 129 -9.34 -0.46 -9.95
CA GLY A 129 -10.25 0.67 -10.09
C GLY A 129 -9.62 2.05 -9.94
N PHE A 130 -8.29 2.15 -9.88
CA PHE A 130 -7.60 3.43 -9.79
C PHE A 130 -7.32 3.96 -11.19
N LYS A 131 -7.57 5.25 -11.38
CA LYS A 131 -7.35 5.91 -12.67
C LYS A 131 -6.53 7.17 -12.48
N VAL A 132 -5.75 7.51 -13.50
CA VAL A 132 -4.99 8.77 -13.52
C VAL A 132 -5.98 9.92 -13.43
N VAL A 133 -5.72 10.84 -12.50
CA VAL A 133 -6.51 12.06 -12.38
C VAL A 133 -5.97 13.07 -13.39
N THR A 134 -6.80 13.42 -14.35
CA THR A 134 -6.43 14.44 -15.34
C THR A 134 -6.83 15.82 -14.80
N SER A 135 -5.87 16.70 -14.75
CA SER A 135 -6.12 18.08 -14.33
C SER A 135 -6.74 18.89 -15.46
#